data_f6ab154d1b35e96568497423dfa2ae3d
#
_entry.id   f6ab154d1b35e96568497423dfa2ae3d
#
_cell.length_a   1.000
_cell.length_b   1.000
_cell.length_c   1.000
_cell.angle_alpha   90.00
_cell.angle_beta   90.00
_cell.angle_gamma   90.00
#
_symmetry.space_group_name_H-M   'P 1'
#
loop_
_entity.id
_entity.type
_entity.pdbx_description
1 polymer ?
#
loop_
_entity_poly.entity_id
_entity_poly.type
_entity_poly.pdbx_seq_one_letter_code
_entity_poly.pdbx_strand_id
1 'polypeptide(L)'
;METADSSEIVTCMNAQCGQQLRIPAGEILQVTCPTCGASFTYRPPRTAGGSKTGLSPEFQRKAWVMGELMLMIARESMTLLKRNTPGLASKMTRKQDWEAFLEFLKVLFNLADRVAAFYVPVSEYLQFLDAVEDAVIDQMNNAFRQQAGGVYDEIPVKVSIAAAFEDAQKFYQPYQFLVTEEGAERDCYFKKFGEAVSTAIGARGHNTIVTAATMCASSSIVAMKALMESADGRAPAGHA
;
A
#
# COMPACT_ATOMS: atom_id res chain seq x y z
N MET A 1 -12.06 22.43 -31.72
CA MET A 1 -11.71 22.46 -30.28
C MET A 1 -10.48 21.57 -30.13
N GLU A 2 -9.29 22.20 -30.15
CA GLU A 2 -8.03 21.49 -29.88
C GLU A 2 -7.98 21.16 -28.40
N THR A 3 -8.01 19.87 -28.08
CA THR A 3 -7.66 19.38 -26.76
C THR A 3 -6.17 19.68 -26.55
N ALA A 4 -5.86 20.57 -25.64
CA ALA A 4 -4.48 20.83 -25.22
C ALA A 4 -3.83 19.49 -24.86
N ASP A 5 -2.87 19.06 -25.67
CA ASP A 5 -2.10 17.83 -25.46
C ASP A 5 -1.19 18.05 -24.25
N SER A 6 -1.74 17.82 -23.06
CA SER A 6 -1.01 17.97 -21.81
C SER A 6 -0.01 16.82 -21.69
N SER A 7 1.27 17.13 -21.81
CA SER A 7 2.34 16.16 -21.64
C SER A 7 3.21 16.52 -20.43
N GLU A 8 3.72 15.52 -19.76
CA GLU A 8 4.65 15.68 -18.64
C GLU A 8 5.99 14.97 -18.91
N ILE A 9 7.03 15.41 -18.20
CA ILE A 9 8.38 14.88 -18.37
C ILE A 9 8.68 13.98 -17.15
N VAL A 10 8.99 12.71 -17.44
CA VAL A 10 9.41 11.74 -16.42
C VAL A 10 10.82 11.26 -16.67
N THR A 11 11.56 10.99 -15.62
CA THR A 11 12.91 10.44 -15.73
C THR A 11 12.84 8.91 -15.75
N CYS A 12 13.63 8.27 -16.60
CA CYS A 12 13.76 6.82 -16.65
C CYS A 12 14.11 6.25 -15.28
N MET A 13 13.40 5.22 -14.85
CA MET A 13 13.57 4.59 -13.53
C MET A 13 14.87 3.79 -13.40
N ASN A 14 15.54 3.48 -14.51
CA ASN A 14 16.91 2.95 -14.45
C ASN A 14 17.86 4.06 -14.02
N ALA A 15 18.38 3.94 -12.78
CA ALA A 15 19.26 4.94 -12.15
C ALA A 15 20.53 5.26 -12.98
N GLN A 16 20.97 4.34 -13.82
CA GLN A 16 22.13 4.53 -14.70
C GLN A 16 21.80 5.23 -16.03
N CYS A 17 20.50 5.35 -16.37
CA CYS A 17 20.09 5.90 -17.66
C CYS A 17 19.82 7.40 -17.61
N GLY A 18 19.05 7.88 -16.62
CA GLY A 18 18.73 9.30 -16.43
C GLY A 18 17.96 9.98 -17.59
N GLN A 19 17.50 9.20 -18.60
CA GLN A 19 16.80 9.74 -19.78
C GLN A 19 15.46 10.36 -19.37
N GLN A 20 15.20 11.59 -19.83
CA GLN A 20 13.91 12.23 -19.72
C GLN A 20 12.97 11.76 -20.85
N LEU A 21 11.76 11.37 -20.49
CA LEU A 21 10.74 10.86 -21.40
C LEU A 21 9.52 11.78 -21.33
N ARG A 22 8.99 12.15 -22.50
CA ARG A 22 7.76 12.91 -22.59
C ARG A 22 6.60 11.95 -22.76
N ILE A 23 5.63 12.01 -21.85
CA ILE A 23 4.48 11.11 -21.81
C ILE A 23 3.17 11.92 -21.69
N PRO A 24 2.02 11.39 -22.11
CA PRO A 24 0.72 12.00 -21.82
C PRO A 24 0.54 12.21 -20.32
N ALA A 25 0.04 13.38 -19.94
CA ALA A 25 -0.22 13.70 -18.53
C ALA A 25 -1.53 13.04 -18.05
N GLY A 26 -1.54 12.63 -16.77
CA GLY A 26 -2.76 12.19 -16.10
C GLY A 26 -3.17 10.74 -16.35
N GLU A 27 -2.38 9.95 -17.07
CA GLU A 27 -2.67 8.54 -17.35
C GLU A 27 -1.65 7.60 -16.72
N ILE A 28 -2.12 6.41 -16.33
CA ILE A 28 -1.22 5.32 -15.97
C ILE A 28 -0.73 4.67 -17.24
N LEU A 29 0.57 4.68 -17.47
CA LEU A 29 1.18 4.18 -18.69
C LEU A 29 2.29 3.18 -18.41
N GLN A 30 2.31 2.11 -19.22
CA GLN A 30 3.50 1.26 -19.32
C GLN A 30 4.50 1.96 -20.25
N VAL A 31 5.56 2.48 -19.67
CA VAL A 31 6.59 3.23 -20.39
C VAL A 31 7.82 2.36 -20.60
N THR A 32 8.26 2.26 -21.86
CA THR A 32 9.55 1.62 -22.18
C THR A 32 10.54 2.71 -22.58
N CYS A 33 11.66 2.78 -21.87
CA CYS A 33 12.69 3.76 -22.18
C CYS A 33 13.39 3.41 -23.50
N PRO A 34 13.39 4.29 -24.51
CA PRO A 34 14.01 4.02 -25.81
C PRO A 34 15.53 3.92 -25.73
N THR A 35 16.15 4.48 -24.68
CA THR A 35 17.61 4.52 -24.54
C THR A 35 18.17 3.26 -23.91
N CYS A 36 17.52 2.69 -22.88
CA CYS A 36 18.06 1.53 -22.15
C CYS A 36 17.14 0.31 -22.18
N GLY A 37 15.96 0.39 -22.80
CA GLY A 37 14.98 -0.68 -22.89
C GLY A 37 14.23 -0.99 -21.58
N ALA A 38 14.53 -0.29 -20.48
CA ALA A 38 13.85 -0.51 -19.21
C ALA A 38 12.36 -0.15 -19.33
N SER A 39 11.49 -1.06 -18.90
CA SER A 39 10.05 -0.84 -18.86
C SER A 39 9.62 -0.59 -17.42
N PHE A 40 8.75 0.40 -17.20
CA PHE A 40 8.19 0.73 -15.89
C PHE A 40 6.78 1.28 -16.03
N THR A 41 5.98 1.10 -15.00
CA THR A 41 4.66 1.71 -14.95
C THR A 41 4.79 3.14 -14.42
N TYR A 42 4.48 4.12 -15.27
CA TYR A 42 4.36 5.50 -14.83
C TYR A 42 2.99 5.74 -14.22
N ARG A 43 2.98 6.43 -13.08
CA ARG A 43 1.77 6.94 -12.44
C ARG A 43 1.92 8.43 -12.25
N PRO A 44 0.94 9.24 -12.70
CA PRO A 44 1.01 10.68 -12.51
C PRO A 44 1.07 11.04 -11.02
N PRO A 45 1.81 12.11 -10.66
CA PRO A 45 1.81 12.61 -9.29
C PRO A 45 0.39 13.02 -8.91
N ARG A 46 -0.01 12.68 -7.68
CA ARG A 46 -1.32 13.04 -7.16
C ARG A 46 -1.43 14.54 -7.03
N THR A 47 -2.38 15.14 -7.69
CA THR A 47 -2.77 16.52 -7.40
C THR A 47 -3.56 16.51 -6.08
N ALA A 48 -3.01 17.11 -5.03
CA ALA A 48 -3.74 17.34 -3.79
C ALA A 48 -5.02 18.14 -4.12
N GLY A 49 -6.16 17.45 -4.22
CA GLY A 49 -7.43 18.07 -4.57
C GLY A 49 -8.22 17.39 -5.69
N GLY A 50 -7.80 16.19 -6.16
CA GLY A 50 -8.59 15.40 -7.11
C GLY A 50 -10.00 15.17 -6.58
N SER A 51 -10.98 15.71 -7.28
CA SER A 51 -12.41 15.66 -6.94
C SER A 51 -12.86 14.21 -6.70
N LYS A 52 -13.49 13.95 -5.55
CA LYS A 52 -14.12 12.69 -5.14
C LYS A 52 -15.30 12.26 -6.06
N THR A 53 -15.49 12.89 -7.21
CA THR A 53 -16.71 12.85 -8.02
C THR A 53 -16.71 11.80 -9.16
N GLY A 54 -15.68 10.96 -9.26
CA GLY A 54 -15.58 9.98 -10.34
C GLY A 54 -15.71 8.51 -9.93
N LEU A 55 -15.64 8.18 -8.63
CA LEU A 55 -15.68 6.82 -8.14
C LEU A 55 -17.14 6.35 -7.97
N SER A 56 -17.47 5.19 -8.53
CA SER A 56 -18.82 4.60 -8.38
C SER A 56 -19.11 4.25 -6.91
N PRO A 57 -20.39 4.26 -6.49
CA PRO A 57 -20.78 3.95 -5.11
C PRO A 57 -20.33 2.55 -4.65
N GLU A 58 -20.20 1.61 -5.56
CA GLU A 58 -19.67 0.27 -5.29
C GLU A 58 -18.20 0.35 -4.88
N PHE A 59 -17.36 0.95 -5.72
CA PHE A 59 -15.93 1.05 -5.44
C PHE A 59 -15.62 2.00 -4.29
N GLN A 60 -16.47 2.99 -4.02
CA GLN A 60 -16.36 3.83 -2.84
C GLN A 60 -16.52 3.02 -1.54
N ARG A 61 -17.52 2.12 -1.51
CA ARG A 61 -17.70 1.20 -0.37
C ARG A 61 -16.55 0.20 -0.26
N LYS A 62 -16.12 -0.39 -1.38
CA LYS A 62 -15.00 -1.33 -1.40
C LYS A 62 -13.71 -0.69 -0.93
N ALA A 63 -13.44 0.57 -1.30
CA ALA A 63 -12.29 1.32 -0.83
C ALA A 63 -12.31 1.55 0.69
N TRP A 64 -13.48 1.91 1.23
CA TRP A 64 -13.67 2.07 2.69
C TRP A 64 -13.40 0.76 3.44
N VAL A 65 -14.00 -0.34 2.99
CA VAL A 65 -13.82 -1.67 3.61
C VAL A 65 -12.38 -2.19 3.40
N MET A 66 -11.74 -1.86 2.27
CA MET A 66 -10.33 -2.17 2.04
C MET A 66 -9.43 -1.49 3.07
N GLY A 67 -9.66 -0.21 3.36
CA GLY A 67 -8.96 0.52 4.42
C GLY A 67 -9.14 -0.12 5.79
N GLU A 68 -10.38 -0.51 6.15
CA GLU A 68 -10.68 -1.22 7.40
C GLU A 68 -9.94 -2.56 7.48
N LEU A 69 -9.99 -3.35 6.41
CA LEU A 69 -9.31 -4.64 6.29
C LEU A 69 -7.79 -4.49 6.47
N MET A 70 -7.20 -3.50 5.82
CA MET A 70 -5.76 -3.23 5.93
C MET A 70 -5.35 -2.87 7.36
N LEU A 71 -6.11 -2.01 8.03
CA LEU A 71 -5.85 -1.64 9.42
C LEU A 71 -6.01 -2.82 10.38
N MET A 72 -7.03 -3.65 10.16
CA MET A 72 -7.24 -4.87 10.93
C MET A 72 -6.05 -5.82 10.75
N ILE A 73 -5.64 -6.11 9.52
CA ILE A 73 -4.51 -6.99 9.22
C ILE A 73 -3.23 -6.46 9.85
N ALA A 74 -2.94 -5.16 9.70
CA ALA A 74 -1.74 -4.56 10.28
C ALA A 74 -1.70 -4.70 11.81
N ARG A 75 -2.82 -4.45 12.50
CA ARG A 75 -2.93 -4.58 13.98
C ARG A 75 -2.77 -6.02 14.44
N GLU A 76 -3.49 -6.95 13.80
CA GLU A 76 -3.40 -8.37 14.13
C GLU A 76 -2.00 -8.92 13.86
N SER A 77 -1.37 -8.51 12.76
CA SER A 77 0.01 -8.89 12.42
C SER A 77 1.00 -8.40 13.47
N MET A 78 0.87 -7.16 13.94
CA MET A 78 1.69 -6.62 15.02
C MET A 78 1.48 -7.38 16.33
N THR A 79 0.24 -7.73 16.65
CA THR A 79 -0.12 -8.53 17.84
C THR A 79 0.50 -9.92 17.76
N LEU A 80 0.37 -10.60 16.62
CA LEU A 80 0.95 -11.91 16.37
C LEU A 80 2.48 -11.88 16.47
N LEU A 81 3.09 -10.85 15.90
CA LEU A 81 4.55 -10.67 15.93
C LEU A 81 5.06 -10.51 17.36
N LYS A 82 4.41 -9.67 18.17
CA LYS A 82 4.74 -9.47 19.58
C LYS A 82 4.55 -10.76 20.41
N ARG A 83 3.48 -11.49 20.13
CA ARG A 83 3.19 -12.78 20.81
C ARG A 83 4.24 -13.84 20.51
N ASN A 84 4.74 -13.90 19.27
CA ASN A 84 5.74 -14.88 18.86
C ASN A 84 7.17 -14.49 19.25
N THR A 85 7.40 -13.25 19.67
CA THR A 85 8.72 -12.74 20.08
C THR A 85 8.64 -11.95 21.40
N PRO A 86 8.18 -12.55 22.52
CA PRO A 86 7.90 -11.82 23.76
C PRO A 86 9.13 -11.12 24.35
N GLY A 87 10.31 -11.72 24.20
CA GLY A 87 11.57 -11.13 24.69
C GLY A 87 12.00 -9.88 23.93
N LEU A 88 11.54 -9.72 22.68
CA LEU A 88 11.74 -8.53 21.87
C LEU A 88 10.62 -7.52 22.12
N ALA A 89 9.37 -8.00 22.16
CA ALA A 89 8.20 -7.17 22.38
C ALA A 89 8.30 -6.31 23.63
N SER A 90 8.87 -6.86 24.71
CA SER A 90 9.09 -6.13 25.97
C SER A 90 10.15 -5.02 25.89
N LYS A 91 10.97 -5.02 24.84
CA LYS A 91 12.03 -4.03 24.60
C LYS A 91 11.69 -3.01 23.50
N MET A 92 10.61 -3.25 22.76
CA MET A 92 10.19 -2.34 21.69
C MET A 92 9.75 -0.98 22.25
N THR A 93 10.30 0.07 21.69
CA THR A 93 9.84 1.44 21.94
C THR A 93 8.53 1.73 21.18
N ARG A 94 7.77 2.73 21.62
CA ARG A 94 6.57 3.19 20.91
C ARG A 94 6.89 3.62 19.45
N LYS A 95 8.07 4.19 19.24
CA LYS A 95 8.53 4.59 17.90
C LYS A 95 8.72 3.37 17.01
N GLN A 96 9.41 2.34 17.47
CA GLN A 96 9.61 1.10 16.72
C GLN A 96 8.28 0.38 16.44
N ASP A 97 7.35 0.42 17.38
CA ASP A 97 6.00 -0.11 17.22
C ASP A 97 5.27 0.58 16.05
N TRP A 98 5.33 1.91 16.02
CA TRP A 98 4.75 2.72 14.97
C TRP A 98 5.44 2.50 13.62
N GLU A 99 6.77 2.49 13.58
CA GLU A 99 7.54 2.23 12.36
C GLU A 99 7.22 0.85 11.77
N ALA A 100 7.17 -0.19 12.60
CA ALA A 100 6.79 -1.54 12.16
C ALA A 100 5.35 -1.59 11.63
N PHE A 101 4.41 -0.91 12.30
CA PHE A 101 3.04 -0.79 11.82
C PHE A 101 2.97 -0.10 10.45
N LEU A 102 3.75 0.96 10.23
CA LEU A 102 3.84 1.62 8.93
C LEU A 102 4.44 0.71 7.85
N GLU A 103 5.40 -0.16 8.19
CA GLU A 103 5.91 -1.15 7.21
C GLU A 103 4.81 -2.14 6.79
N PHE A 104 3.94 -2.57 7.73
CA PHE A 104 2.75 -3.36 7.35
C PHE A 104 1.81 -2.57 6.44
N LEU A 105 1.53 -1.31 6.73
CA LEU A 105 0.69 -0.49 5.86
C LEU A 105 1.30 -0.32 4.47
N LYS A 106 2.62 -0.12 4.34
CA LYS A 106 3.30 -0.01 3.05
C LYS A 106 3.06 -1.24 2.17
N VAL A 107 3.29 -2.44 2.70
CA VAL A 107 3.07 -3.67 1.93
C VAL A 107 1.60 -3.84 1.58
N LEU A 108 0.68 -3.54 2.50
CA LEU A 108 -0.75 -3.67 2.28
C LEU A 108 -1.27 -2.68 1.23
N PHE A 109 -0.79 -1.44 1.23
CA PHE A 109 -1.09 -0.47 0.16
C PHE A 109 -0.62 -0.97 -1.21
N ASN A 110 0.60 -1.51 -1.29
CA ASN A 110 1.09 -2.03 -2.56
C ASN A 110 0.32 -3.28 -3.01
N LEU A 111 -0.08 -4.15 -2.08
CA LEU A 111 -0.93 -5.32 -2.40
C LEU A 111 -2.34 -4.90 -2.82
N ALA A 112 -2.94 -3.93 -2.13
CA ALA A 112 -4.24 -3.35 -2.51
C ALA A 112 -4.20 -2.76 -3.92
N ASP A 113 -3.14 -2.03 -4.25
CA ASP A 113 -2.89 -1.51 -5.59
C ASP A 113 -2.83 -2.64 -6.64
N ARG A 114 -2.05 -3.68 -6.39
CA ARG A 114 -1.94 -4.84 -7.30
C ARG A 114 -3.24 -5.61 -7.46
N VAL A 115 -4.00 -5.76 -6.39
CA VAL A 115 -5.32 -6.40 -6.43
C VAL A 115 -6.29 -5.51 -7.21
N ALA A 116 -6.35 -4.21 -6.89
CA ALA A 116 -7.24 -3.25 -7.56
C ALA A 116 -7.04 -3.23 -9.09
N ALA A 117 -5.82 -3.43 -9.57
CA ALA A 117 -5.52 -3.48 -11.00
C ALA A 117 -6.29 -4.55 -11.78
N PHE A 118 -6.80 -5.60 -11.10
CA PHE A 118 -7.60 -6.66 -11.73
C PHE A 118 -9.11 -6.41 -11.68
N TYR A 119 -9.59 -5.59 -10.74
CA TYR A 119 -11.03 -5.50 -10.43
C TYR A 119 -11.61 -4.12 -10.66
N VAL A 120 -10.78 -3.07 -10.61
CA VAL A 120 -11.23 -1.68 -10.75
C VAL A 120 -11.05 -1.22 -12.19
N PRO A 121 -12.08 -0.65 -12.84
CA PRO A 121 -11.94 -0.05 -14.17
C PRO A 121 -10.81 0.99 -14.19
N VAL A 122 -10.07 1.05 -15.29
CA VAL A 122 -8.92 1.98 -15.45
C VAL A 122 -9.34 3.43 -15.18
N SER A 123 -10.56 3.82 -15.60
CA SER A 123 -11.10 5.16 -15.36
C SER A 123 -11.34 5.51 -13.88
N GLU A 124 -11.52 4.52 -13.02
CA GLU A 124 -11.79 4.70 -11.58
C GLU A 124 -10.59 4.30 -10.69
N TYR A 125 -9.55 3.74 -11.29
CA TYR A 125 -8.46 3.09 -10.55
C TYR A 125 -7.70 4.03 -9.62
N LEU A 126 -7.30 5.22 -10.09
CA LEU A 126 -6.59 6.19 -9.25
C LEU A 126 -7.48 6.72 -8.13
N GLN A 127 -8.75 7.03 -8.45
CA GLN A 127 -9.72 7.48 -7.45
C GLN A 127 -9.98 6.41 -6.39
N PHE A 128 -9.96 5.13 -6.79
CA PHE A 128 -10.08 4.02 -5.85
C PHE A 128 -8.90 3.99 -4.87
N LEU A 129 -7.67 4.10 -5.35
CA LEU A 129 -6.48 4.11 -4.49
C LEU A 129 -6.46 5.32 -3.55
N ASP A 130 -6.85 6.50 -4.03
CA ASP A 130 -7.00 7.69 -3.21
C ASP A 130 -8.06 7.51 -2.12
N ALA A 131 -9.18 6.88 -2.48
CA ALA A 131 -10.25 6.57 -1.52
C ALA A 131 -9.80 5.53 -0.47
N VAL A 132 -8.96 4.57 -0.83
CA VAL A 132 -8.37 3.61 0.15
C VAL A 132 -7.43 4.34 1.11
N GLU A 133 -6.58 5.24 0.62
CA GLU A 133 -5.71 6.05 1.48
C GLU A 133 -6.52 6.93 2.43
N ASP A 134 -7.50 7.67 1.91
CA ASP A 134 -8.42 8.50 2.72
C ASP A 134 -9.11 7.66 3.79
N ALA A 135 -9.60 6.45 3.44
CA ALA A 135 -10.27 5.55 4.38
C ALA A 135 -9.34 5.10 5.52
N VAL A 136 -8.08 4.77 5.22
CA VAL A 136 -7.07 4.41 6.24
C VAL A 136 -6.81 5.60 7.15
N ILE A 137 -6.63 6.81 6.61
CA ILE A 137 -6.39 8.03 7.37
C ILE A 137 -7.57 8.33 8.30
N ASP A 138 -8.79 8.33 7.76
CA ASP A 138 -10.00 8.68 8.51
C ASP A 138 -10.25 7.69 9.66
N GLN A 139 -10.09 6.40 9.42
CA GLN A 139 -10.30 5.35 10.43
C GLN A 139 -9.21 5.40 11.52
N MET A 140 -7.95 5.65 11.14
CA MET A 140 -6.87 5.84 12.13
C MET A 140 -7.11 7.07 12.99
N ASN A 141 -7.46 8.21 12.39
CA ASN A 141 -7.76 9.44 13.13
C ASN A 141 -8.94 9.23 14.07
N ASN A 142 -9.99 8.54 13.64
CA ASN A 142 -11.13 8.22 14.51
C ASN A 142 -10.70 7.34 15.70
N ALA A 143 -9.88 6.33 15.47
CA ALA A 143 -9.36 5.48 16.55
C ALA A 143 -8.51 6.27 17.56
N PHE A 144 -7.64 7.16 17.09
CA PHE A 144 -6.81 7.97 17.98
C PHE A 144 -7.64 9.03 18.73
N ARG A 145 -8.62 9.68 18.09
CA ARG A 145 -9.54 10.61 18.80
C ARG A 145 -10.27 9.93 19.95
N GLN A 146 -10.78 8.72 19.71
CA GLN A 146 -11.48 7.96 20.75
C GLN A 146 -10.57 7.61 21.94
N GLN A 147 -9.28 7.35 21.70
CA GLN A 147 -8.32 7.01 22.74
C GLN A 147 -7.78 8.23 23.48
N ALA A 148 -7.62 9.34 22.80
CA ALA A 148 -6.99 10.56 23.37
C ALA A 148 -7.88 11.30 24.39
N GLY A 149 -9.20 11.13 24.34
CA GLY A 149 -10.13 11.77 25.27
C GLY A 149 -10.13 13.31 25.26
N GLY A 150 -9.49 13.95 24.27
CA GLY A 150 -9.29 15.39 24.19
C GLY A 150 -8.78 15.88 22.85
N VAL A 151 -8.02 16.98 22.85
CA VAL A 151 -7.44 17.56 21.64
C VAL A 151 -6.40 16.61 21.06
N TYR A 152 -6.60 16.19 19.83
CA TYR A 152 -5.74 15.31 19.07
C TYR A 152 -5.29 16.01 17.78
N ASP A 153 -3.99 16.04 17.55
CA ASP A 153 -3.43 16.56 16.29
C ASP A 153 -3.41 15.43 15.24
N GLU A 154 -4.20 15.60 14.18
CA GLU A 154 -4.35 14.62 13.10
C GLU A 154 -3.24 14.70 12.06
N ILE A 155 -2.54 15.84 11.99
CA ILE A 155 -1.57 16.12 10.93
C ILE A 155 -0.43 15.09 10.92
N PRO A 156 0.23 14.74 12.04
CA PRO A 156 1.33 13.78 12.03
C PRO A 156 0.94 12.40 11.53
N VAL A 157 -0.27 11.93 11.89
CA VAL A 157 -0.77 10.62 11.44
C VAL A 157 -1.06 10.64 9.96
N LYS A 158 -1.75 11.68 9.47
CA LYS A 158 -2.04 11.86 8.05
C LYS A 158 -0.76 11.89 7.21
N VAL A 159 0.23 12.67 7.63
CA VAL A 159 1.53 12.76 6.95
C VAL A 159 2.25 11.41 6.94
N SER A 160 2.25 10.69 8.06
CA SER A 160 2.92 9.37 8.13
C SER A 160 2.26 8.33 7.23
N ILE A 161 0.93 8.31 7.14
CA ILE A 161 0.18 7.37 6.29
C ILE A 161 0.37 7.73 4.82
N ALA A 162 0.28 9.01 4.45
CA ALA A 162 0.52 9.47 3.09
C ALA A 162 1.96 9.14 2.64
N ALA A 163 2.95 9.36 3.49
CA ALA A 163 4.33 8.97 3.23
C ALA A 163 4.48 7.45 3.05
N ALA A 164 3.81 6.65 3.89
CA ALA A 164 3.83 5.19 3.76
C ALA A 164 3.21 4.73 2.43
N PHE A 165 2.14 5.40 1.99
CA PHE A 165 1.53 5.11 0.70
C PHE A 165 2.47 5.45 -0.48
N GLU A 166 3.09 6.63 -0.49
CA GLU A 166 4.09 7.00 -1.52
C GLU A 166 5.30 6.07 -1.52
N ASP A 167 5.85 5.77 -0.34
CA ASP A 167 7.01 4.90 -0.18
C ASP A 167 6.71 3.48 -0.65
N ALA A 168 5.47 2.98 -0.44
CA ALA A 168 5.04 1.68 -0.89
C ALA A 168 5.24 1.50 -2.39
N GLN A 169 4.87 2.51 -3.17
CA GLN A 169 5.02 2.46 -4.62
C GLN A 169 6.50 2.40 -5.03
N LYS A 170 7.34 3.26 -4.44
CA LYS A 170 8.78 3.33 -4.78
C LYS A 170 9.54 2.08 -4.34
N PHE A 171 9.25 1.59 -3.13
CA PHE A 171 9.99 0.49 -2.51
C PHE A 171 9.69 -0.87 -3.15
N TYR A 172 8.42 -1.10 -3.54
CA TYR A 172 7.98 -2.37 -4.09
C TYR A 172 7.89 -2.42 -5.61
N GLN A 173 8.10 -1.30 -6.30
CA GLN A 173 8.09 -1.22 -7.76
C GLN A 173 9.02 -2.20 -8.48
N PRO A 174 10.25 -2.50 -7.99
CA PRO A 174 11.15 -3.41 -8.68
C PRO A 174 10.61 -4.85 -8.79
N TYR A 175 9.68 -5.23 -7.91
CA TYR A 175 9.14 -6.60 -7.89
C TYR A 175 7.93 -6.71 -8.81
N GLN A 176 8.10 -7.47 -9.90
CA GLN A 176 7.05 -7.66 -10.89
C GLN A 176 6.46 -9.07 -10.75
N PHE A 177 5.35 -9.20 -10.05
CA PHE A 177 4.59 -10.44 -9.94
C PHE A 177 3.08 -10.16 -9.96
N LEU A 178 2.33 -11.14 -10.42
CA LEU A 178 0.87 -11.11 -10.34
C LEU A 178 0.44 -11.68 -8.99
N VAL A 179 -0.51 -11.01 -8.33
CA VAL A 179 -1.04 -11.45 -7.02
C VAL A 179 -1.75 -12.81 -7.07
N THR A 180 -2.02 -13.30 -8.28
CA THR A 180 -2.64 -14.61 -8.55
C THR A 180 -1.63 -15.73 -8.73
N GLU A 181 -0.34 -15.42 -8.84
CA GLU A 181 0.71 -16.38 -9.15
C GLU A 181 1.68 -16.54 -7.98
N GLU A 182 2.19 -17.74 -7.82
CA GLU A 182 3.31 -18.05 -6.92
C GLU A 182 4.59 -18.09 -7.74
N GLY A 183 5.70 -17.64 -7.15
CA GLY A 183 6.98 -17.62 -7.83
C GLY A 183 8.07 -16.91 -7.07
N ALA A 184 9.30 -17.06 -7.54
CA ALA A 184 10.50 -16.53 -6.88
C ALA A 184 10.46 -15.00 -6.64
N GLU A 185 9.88 -14.25 -7.57
CA GLU A 185 9.73 -12.78 -7.44
C GLU A 185 8.80 -12.41 -6.30
N ARG A 186 7.67 -13.12 -6.16
CA ARG A 186 6.74 -12.96 -5.04
C ARG A 186 7.41 -13.30 -3.71
N ASP A 187 8.19 -14.37 -3.67
CA ASP A 187 8.93 -14.77 -2.47
C ASP A 187 9.99 -13.71 -2.09
N CYS A 188 10.71 -13.18 -3.08
CA CYS A 188 11.66 -12.08 -2.86
C CYS A 188 10.97 -10.83 -2.33
N TYR A 189 9.82 -10.47 -2.86
CA TYR A 189 9.00 -9.34 -2.41
C TYR A 189 8.63 -9.48 -0.93
N PHE A 190 8.03 -10.60 -0.54
CA PHE A 190 7.61 -10.84 0.83
C PHE A 190 8.80 -10.97 1.80
N LYS A 191 9.90 -11.58 1.37
CA LYS A 191 11.13 -11.63 2.14
C LYS A 191 11.66 -10.22 2.40
N LYS A 192 11.68 -9.35 1.39
CA LYS A 192 12.11 -7.95 1.52
C LYS A 192 11.24 -7.18 2.49
N PHE A 193 9.93 -7.38 2.45
CA PHE A 193 9.02 -6.84 3.44
C PHE A 193 9.34 -7.31 4.86
N GLY A 194 9.51 -8.63 5.06
CA GLY A 194 9.86 -9.19 6.37
C GLY A 194 11.18 -8.63 6.93
N GLU A 195 12.18 -8.41 6.06
CA GLU A 195 13.44 -7.77 6.42
C GLU A 195 13.24 -6.30 6.86
N ALA A 196 12.34 -5.56 6.18
CA ALA A 196 12.01 -4.19 6.55
C ALA A 196 11.35 -4.13 7.94
N VAL A 197 10.35 -4.97 8.20
CA VAL A 197 9.73 -5.10 9.54
C VAL A 197 10.77 -5.46 10.60
N SER A 198 11.61 -6.46 10.34
CA SER A 198 12.68 -6.87 11.27
C SER A 198 13.64 -5.72 11.59
N THR A 199 13.92 -4.86 10.60
CA THR A 199 14.77 -3.68 10.78
C THR A 199 14.07 -2.60 11.60
N ALA A 200 12.79 -2.31 11.32
CA ALA A 200 12.00 -1.30 12.02
C ALA A 200 11.90 -1.58 13.52
N ILE A 201 11.76 -2.85 13.92
CA ILE A 201 11.73 -3.24 15.34
C ILE A 201 13.11 -3.41 15.98
N GLY A 202 14.20 -3.09 15.26
CA GLY A 202 15.57 -3.17 15.79
C GLY A 202 16.14 -4.59 15.89
N ALA A 203 15.55 -5.57 15.18
CA ALA A 203 15.96 -6.98 15.19
C ALA A 203 16.38 -7.46 13.80
N ARG A 204 17.19 -6.66 13.11
CA ARG A 204 17.61 -6.89 11.74
C ARG A 204 18.09 -8.33 11.50
N GLY A 205 17.48 -9.00 10.51
CA GLY A 205 17.84 -10.37 10.13
C GLY A 205 17.29 -11.46 11.05
N HIS A 206 16.38 -11.15 11.98
CA HIS A 206 15.77 -12.14 12.85
C HIS A 206 14.77 -13.00 12.08
N ASN A 207 15.16 -14.23 11.74
CA ASN A 207 14.39 -15.11 10.84
C ASN A 207 12.93 -15.33 11.26
N THR A 208 12.66 -15.52 12.56
CA THR A 208 11.29 -15.72 13.05
C THR A 208 10.40 -14.53 12.72
N ILE A 209 10.93 -13.31 12.84
CA ILE A 209 10.19 -12.07 12.54
C ILE A 209 9.95 -11.95 11.05
N VAL A 210 11.01 -12.16 10.25
CA VAL A 210 10.92 -12.15 8.78
C VAL A 210 9.85 -13.12 8.31
N THR A 211 9.89 -14.37 8.79
CA THR A 211 8.92 -15.40 8.41
C THR A 211 7.50 -15.04 8.86
N ALA A 212 7.32 -14.62 10.12
CA ALA A 212 5.99 -14.26 10.62
C ALA A 212 5.38 -13.08 9.84
N ALA A 213 6.16 -12.02 9.61
CA ALA A 213 5.71 -10.87 8.83
C ALA A 213 5.35 -11.27 7.39
N THR A 214 6.19 -12.08 6.73
CA THR A 214 5.94 -12.62 5.40
C THR A 214 4.62 -13.39 5.32
N MET A 215 4.36 -14.29 6.27
CA MET A 215 3.11 -15.06 6.32
C MET A 215 1.89 -14.16 6.48
N CYS A 216 1.95 -13.19 7.39
CA CYS A 216 0.85 -12.24 7.60
C CYS A 216 0.52 -11.46 6.32
N ALA A 217 1.54 -10.93 5.63
CA ALA A 217 1.33 -10.15 4.42
C ALA A 217 0.84 -11.02 3.25
N SER A 218 1.39 -12.20 3.05
CA SER A 218 1.00 -13.08 1.95
C SER A 218 -0.46 -13.56 2.07
N SER A 219 -0.93 -13.82 3.29
CA SER A 219 -2.33 -14.21 3.54
C SER A 219 -3.33 -13.09 3.26
N SER A 220 -2.91 -11.82 3.31
CA SER A 220 -3.80 -10.68 3.07
C SER A 220 -4.34 -10.61 1.64
N ILE A 221 -3.60 -11.14 0.66
CA ILE A 221 -4.02 -11.15 -0.75
C ILE A 221 -5.38 -11.85 -0.91
N VAL A 222 -5.57 -12.98 -0.23
CA VAL A 222 -6.82 -13.76 -0.33
C VAL A 222 -8.00 -12.94 0.18
N ALA A 223 -7.83 -12.26 1.32
CA ALA A 223 -8.87 -11.43 1.90
C ALA A 223 -9.19 -10.20 1.03
N MET A 224 -8.18 -9.54 0.46
CA MET A 224 -8.35 -8.41 -0.45
C MET A 224 -9.07 -8.81 -1.73
N LYS A 225 -8.69 -9.96 -2.33
CA LYS A 225 -9.38 -10.50 -3.52
C LYS A 225 -10.84 -10.83 -3.22
N ALA A 226 -11.11 -11.54 -2.13
CA ALA A 226 -12.46 -11.88 -1.74
C ALA A 226 -13.34 -10.64 -1.52
N LEU A 227 -12.80 -9.57 -0.95
CA LEU A 227 -13.48 -8.28 -0.85
C LEU A 227 -13.81 -7.71 -2.25
N MET A 228 -12.87 -7.72 -3.17
CA MET A 228 -13.08 -7.17 -4.51
C MET A 228 -14.06 -8.00 -5.34
N GLU A 229 -14.13 -9.31 -5.12
CA GLU A 229 -15.06 -10.24 -5.78
C GLU A 229 -16.47 -10.20 -5.16
N SER A 230 -16.63 -9.70 -3.93
CA SER A 230 -17.93 -9.63 -3.28
C SER A 230 -18.87 -8.63 -3.94
N ALA A 231 -20.11 -9.02 -4.21
CA ALA A 231 -21.14 -8.14 -4.78
C ALA A 231 -21.52 -7.00 -3.81
N ASP A 232 -21.47 -7.26 -2.50
CA ASP A 232 -21.91 -6.32 -1.46
C ASP A 232 -20.78 -5.48 -0.87
N GLY A 233 -19.53 -5.71 -1.30
CA GLY A 233 -18.35 -5.04 -0.72
C GLY A 233 -18.16 -5.35 0.77
N ARG A 234 -18.68 -6.46 1.27
CA ARG A 234 -18.49 -6.90 2.65
C ARG A 234 -17.24 -7.78 2.73
N ALA A 235 -16.42 -7.54 3.75
CA ALA A 235 -15.36 -8.48 4.05
C ALA A 235 -15.95 -9.87 4.32
N PRO A 236 -15.30 -10.96 3.84
CA PRO A 236 -15.75 -12.31 4.16
C PRO A 236 -15.81 -12.46 5.66
N ALA A 237 -16.94 -12.94 6.18
CA ALA A 237 -17.08 -13.24 7.60
C ALA A 237 -15.96 -14.21 8.00
N GLY A 238 -15.05 -13.75 8.83
CA GLY A 238 -13.90 -14.54 9.25
C GLY A 238 -14.37 -15.85 9.84
N HIS A 239 -13.82 -16.95 9.36
CA HIS A 239 -13.87 -18.19 10.11
C HIS A 239 -13.03 -17.98 11.38
N ALA A 240 -13.76 -17.80 12.49
CA ALA A 240 -13.20 -17.74 13.84
C ALA A 240 -12.55 -19.09 14.20
#